data_39328516c4c66b65d6c7c0c49609abb3
#
_entry.id   39328516c4c66b65d6c7c0c49609abb3
#
_cell.length_a   1.000
_cell.length_b   1.000
_cell.length_c   1.000
_cell.angle_alpha   90.00
_cell.angle_beta   90.00
_cell.angle_gamma   90.00
#
_symmetry.space_group_name_H-M   'P 1'
#
loop_
_entity.id
_entity.type
_entity.pdbx_description
1 polymer ?
#
loop_
_entity_poly.entity_id
_entity_poly.type
_entity_poly.pdbx_seq_one_letter_code
_entity_poly.pdbx_strand_id
1 'polypeptide(L)'
;ADQVREHTRQPALPPHAAALSVDIDGERWRLLGEFADLRPRGLLRHRYARRSALDYLDAWLPHLLLCASAPPGVLPVTTGIARDGRFFLTECDDPQAQLETLVRLYAQGLREPLAFFPRAAWEWINGDRQGPAKAIAAFRPGGFNDYAEGQDAGYRLALRGRPDPFAPEAVEA
;
A
#
# COMPACT_ATOMS: atom_id res chain seq x y z
N ALA A 1 -8.29 15.85 14.86
CA ALA A 1 -8.17 17.22 14.32
C ALA A 1 -6.84 17.86 14.75
N ASP A 2 -6.48 17.85 16.04
CA ASP A 2 -5.29 18.57 16.55
C ASP A 2 -3.97 18.04 16.00
N GLN A 3 -3.83 16.74 15.85
CA GLN A 3 -2.62 16.11 15.29
C GLN A 3 -2.39 16.50 13.81
N VAL A 4 -3.45 16.60 13.02
CA VAL A 4 -3.36 17.10 11.64
C VAL A 4 -2.95 18.56 11.65
N ARG A 5 -3.58 19.38 12.49
CA ARG A 5 -3.23 20.80 12.66
C ARG A 5 -1.79 20.99 13.09
N GLU A 6 -1.28 20.16 14.00
CA GLU A 6 0.12 20.22 14.43
C GLU A 6 1.09 19.93 13.28
N HIS A 7 0.80 18.89 12.47
CA HIS A 7 1.61 18.57 11.31
C HIS A 7 1.56 19.70 10.26
N THR A 8 0.39 20.30 10.06
CA THR A 8 0.18 21.37 9.07
C THR A 8 0.59 22.77 9.54
N ARG A 9 1.04 22.94 10.79
CA ARG A 9 1.59 24.24 11.28
C ARG A 9 2.81 24.71 10.52
N GLN A 10 3.65 23.78 10.06
CA GLN A 10 4.79 24.14 9.20
C GLN A 10 4.28 24.46 7.79
N PRO A 11 4.81 25.48 7.13
CA PRO A 11 4.41 25.80 5.77
C PRO A 11 4.70 24.63 4.82
N ALA A 12 3.87 24.47 3.81
CA ALA A 12 4.17 23.57 2.72
C ALA A 12 5.41 24.07 1.97
N LEU A 13 6.24 23.16 1.54
CA LEU A 13 7.34 23.43 0.64
C LEU A 13 6.81 23.58 -0.80
N PRO A 14 7.58 24.19 -1.70
CA PRO A 14 7.22 24.17 -3.12
C PRO A 14 6.99 22.75 -3.61
N PRO A 15 6.09 22.54 -4.59
CA PRO A 15 5.88 21.24 -5.18
C PRO A 15 7.20 20.61 -5.65
N HIS A 16 7.39 19.34 -5.36
CA HIS A 16 8.59 18.61 -5.74
C HIS A 16 8.22 17.49 -6.70
N ALA A 17 8.75 17.58 -7.93
CA ALA A 17 8.59 16.52 -8.92
C ALA A 17 9.59 15.39 -8.66
N ALA A 18 9.09 14.17 -8.56
CA ALA A 18 9.90 12.96 -8.49
C ALA A 18 9.85 12.25 -9.84
N ALA A 19 11.01 11.94 -10.39
CA ALA A 19 11.16 11.17 -11.62
C ALA A 19 12.24 10.12 -11.41
N LEU A 20 11.85 8.85 -11.39
CA LEU A 20 12.74 7.71 -11.22
C LEU A 20 12.63 6.78 -12.42
N SER A 21 13.71 6.08 -12.71
CA SER A 21 13.72 5.03 -13.72
C SER A 21 14.08 3.70 -13.07
N VAL A 22 13.33 2.66 -13.43
CA VAL A 22 13.60 1.28 -13.03
C VAL A 22 13.64 0.41 -14.28
N ASP A 23 14.53 -0.57 -14.30
CA ASP A 23 14.66 -1.51 -15.41
C ASP A 23 14.08 -2.86 -14.99
N ILE A 24 13.00 -3.29 -15.68
CA ILE A 24 12.31 -4.55 -15.42
C ILE A 24 12.33 -5.41 -16.68
N ASP A 25 12.96 -6.56 -16.59
CA ASP A 25 13.04 -7.56 -17.68
C ASP A 25 13.52 -6.97 -19.02
N GLY A 26 14.47 -6.00 -18.95
CA GLY A 26 15.02 -5.31 -20.11
C GLY A 26 14.20 -4.12 -20.63
N GLU A 27 13.07 -3.82 -20.01
CA GLU A 27 12.26 -2.65 -20.29
C GLU A 27 12.49 -1.54 -19.27
N ARG A 28 12.66 -0.31 -19.74
CA ARG A 28 12.81 0.86 -18.87
C ARG A 28 11.46 1.48 -18.55
N TRP A 29 11.12 1.45 -17.27
CA TRP A 29 9.92 2.08 -16.71
C TRP A 29 10.27 3.42 -16.08
N ARG A 30 9.40 4.41 -16.25
CA ARG A 30 9.54 5.72 -15.62
C ARG A 30 8.41 5.92 -14.64
N LEU A 31 8.77 6.11 -13.36
CA LEU A 31 7.84 6.50 -12.32
C LEU A 31 7.88 8.03 -12.20
N LEU A 32 6.73 8.64 -12.42
CA LEU A 32 6.57 10.08 -12.31
C LEU A 32 5.58 10.40 -11.20
N GLY A 33 5.93 11.33 -10.35
CA GLY A 33 5.07 11.79 -9.26
C GLY A 33 5.35 13.24 -8.92
N GLU A 34 4.41 13.85 -8.20
CA GLU A 34 4.57 15.19 -7.65
C GLU A 34 4.08 15.21 -6.20
N PHE A 35 4.88 15.78 -5.34
CA PHE A 35 4.52 16.06 -3.95
C PHE A 35 4.05 17.51 -3.84
N ALA A 36 2.73 17.73 -3.87
CA ALA A 36 2.14 19.06 -3.79
C ALA A 36 2.03 19.60 -2.35
N ASP A 37 2.01 18.72 -1.34
CA ASP A 37 1.89 19.08 0.08
C ASP A 37 3.06 18.51 0.91
N LEU A 38 4.27 18.74 0.44
CA LEU A 38 5.49 18.32 1.12
C LEU A 38 5.83 19.30 2.24
N ARG A 39 6.29 18.79 3.37
CA ARG A 39 6.70 19.57 4.53
C ARG A 39 8.07 19.11 5.02
N PRO A 40 8.81 19.95 5.80
CA PRO A 40 10.09 19.51 6.37
C PRO A 40 10.01 18.20 7.16
N ARG A 41 8.87 17.91 7.78
CA ARG A 41 8.62 16.66 8.52
C ARG A 41 8.18 15.47 7.64
N GLY A 42 8.18 15.61 6.33
CA GLY A 42 7.79 14.57 5.38
C GLY A 42 6.34 14.68 4.91
N LEU A 43 5.74 13.55 4.58
CA LEU A 43 4.39 13.45 4.07
C LEU A 43 3.35 13.24 5.18
N LEU A 44 2.16 13.79 4.97
CA LEU A 44 0.99 13.53 5.79
C LEU A 44 -0.09 12.84 4.96
N ARG A 45 -0.60 11.73 5.48
CA ARG A 45 -1.80 11.04 4.99
C ARG A 45 -2.84 11.03 6.08
N HIS A 46 -4.07 11.42 5.79
CA HIS A 46 -5.11 11.39 6.82
C HIS A 46 -6.49 11.12 6.23
N ARG A 47 -7.30 10.41 6.98
CA ARG A 47 -8.73 10.24 6.69
C ARG A 47 -9.52 10.02 7.97
N TYR A 48 -10.80 10.39 7.95
CA TYR A 48 -11.70 10.19 9.09
C TYR A 48 -12.41 8.83 9.01
N ALA A 49 -11.61 7.75 9.08
CA ALA A 49 -12.09 6.38 9.15
C ALA A 49 -11.14 5.53 10.02
N ARG A 50 -11.50 4.30 10.33
CA ARG A 50 -10.58 3.33 10.94
C ARG A 50 -9.47 2.98 9.96
N ARG A 51 -8.28 2.69 10.49
CA ARG A 51 -7.15 2.20 9.69
C ARG A 51 -7.50 0.88 9.01
N SER A 52 -7.02 0.73 7.81
CA SER A 52 -7.16 -0.47 7.00
C SER A 52 -5.86 -0.78 6.28
N ALA A 53 -5.73 -1.98 5.72
CA ALA A 53 -4.59 -2.35 4.86
C ALA A 53 -4.36 -1.33 3.74
N LEU A 54 -5.44 -0.83 3.14
CA LEU A 54 -5.35 0.14 2.04
C LEU A 54 -4.71 1.47 2.46
N ASP A 55 -4.91 1.91 3.70
CA ASP A 55 -4.27 3.15 4.19
C ASP A 55 -2.74 3.03 4.24
N TYR A 56 -2.23 1.86 4.55
CA TYR A 56 -0.79 1.59 4.54
C TYR A 56 -0.26 1.50 3.11
N LEU A 57 -0.97 0.84 2.20
CA LEU A 57 -0.59 0.74 0.79
C LEU A 57 -0.63 2.11 0.11
N ASP A 58 -1.67 2.91 0.34
CA ASP A 58 -1.80 4.27 -0.19
C ASP A 58 -0.69 5.20 0.32
N ALA A 59 -0.17 4.95 1.52
CA ALA A 59 0.94 5.69 2.08
C ALA A 59 2.31 5.17 1.60
N TRP A 60 2.41 3.86 1.32
CA TRP A 60 3.67 3.16 1.04
C TRP A 60 4.33 3.62 -0.25
N LEU A 61 3.61 3.61 -1.37
CA LEU A 61 4.18 4.00 -2.66
C LEU A 61 4.70 5.46 -2.68
N PRO A 62 3.94 6.49 -2.23
CA PRO A 62 4.47 7.84 -2.11
C PRO A 62 5.64 7.95 -1.12
N HIS A 63 5.65 7.14 -0.06
CA HIS A 63 6.75 7.09 0.90
C HIS A 63 8.05 6.55 0.25
N LEU A 64 7.97 5.48 -0.52
CA LEU A 64 9.12 4.97 -1.26
C LEU A 64 9.66 5.99 -2.26
N LEU A 65 8.77 6.68 -2.98
CA LEU A 65 9.15 7.77 -3.88
C LEU A 65 9.83 8.93 -3.13
N LEU A 66 9.34 9.28 -1.93
CA LEU A 66 9.97 10.27 -1.06
C LEU A 66 11.38 9.86 -0.67
N CYS A 67 11.55 8.62 -0.20
CA CYS A 67 12.87 8.09 0.19
C CYS A 67 13.83 8.05 -1.00
N ALA A 68 13.37 7.58 -2.17
CA ALA A 68 14.19 7.46 -3.36
C ALA A 68 14.56 8.80 -4.00
N SER A 69 13.68 9.80 -3.96
CA SER A 69 13.93 11.15 -4.52
C SER A 69 14.69 12.07 -3.57
N ALA A 70 14.67 11.78 -2.26
CA ALA A 70 15.37 12.49 -1.19
C ALA A 70 15.34 14.03 -1.33
N PRO A 71 14.17 14.67 -1.37
CA PRO A 71 14.07 16.10 -1.57
C PRO A 71 14.78 16.87 -0.44
N PRO A 72 15.56 17.93 -0.77
CA PRO A 72 16.34 18.65 0.22
C PRO A 72 15.48 19.23 1.35
N GLY A 73 15.95 19.08 2.60
CA GLY A 73 15.29 19.64 3.79
C GLY A 73 14.01 18.93 4.22
N VAL A 74 13.75 17.75 3.68
CA VAL A 74 12.58 16.93 4.01
C VAL A 74 13.02 15.64 4.70
N LEU A 75 12.38 15.31 5.82
CA LEU A 75 12.61 14.01 6.47
C LEU A 75 11.94 12.90 5.66
N PRO A 76 12.60 11.72 5.50
CA PRO A 76 12.04 10.56 4.82
C PRO A 76 11.02 9.84 5.75
N VAL A 77 9.97 10.55 6.12
CA VAL A 77 8.92 10.07 7.02
C VAL A 77 7.55 10.33 6.41
N THR A 78 6.66 9.35 6.52
CA THR A 78 5.24 9.54 6.23
C THR A 78 4.43 9.28 7.48
N THR A 79 3.61 10.24 7.88
CA THR A 79 2.68 10.13 9.00
C THR A 79 1.29 9.82 8.48
N GLY A 80 0.72 8.69 8.88
CA GLY A 80 -0.67 8.35 8.64
C GLY A 80 -1.52 8.63 9.87
N ILE A 81 -2.63 9.37 9.73
CA ILE A 81 -3.56 9.70 10.81
C ILE A 81 -4.96 9.20 10.43
N ALA A 82 -5.53 8.36 11.28
CA ALA A 82 -6.88 7.83 11.15
C ALA A 82 -7.68 8.11 12.44
N ARG A 83 -8.97 7.75 12.44
CA ARG A 83 -9.84 7.93 13.60
C ARG A 83 -9.39 7.16 14.84
N ASP A 84 -8.84 5.97 14.63
CA ASP A 84 -8.43 5.01 15.67
C ASP A 84 -6.93 5.02 15.97
N GLY A 85 -6.17 5.97 15.43
CA GLY A 85 -4.76 6.11 15.74
C GLY A 85 -3.93 6.66 14.59
N ARG A 86 -2.63 6.50 14.73
CA ARG A 86 -1.63 6.93 13.75
C ARG A 86 -0.62 5.82 13.49
N PHE A 87 0.04 5.91 12.34
CA PHE A 87 1.20 5.09 12.00
C PHE A 87 2.27 5.97 11.36
N PHE A 88 3.47 5.45 11.33
CA PHE A 88 4.62 6.11 10.73
C PHE A 88 5.32 5.13 9.79
N LEU A 89 5.71 5.64 8.63
CA LEU A 89 6.69 5.00 7.77
C LEU A 89 7.96 5.83 7.91
N THR A 90 9.04 5.16 8.28
CA THR A 90 10.36 5.77 8.47
C THR A 90 11.26 5.47 7.27
N GLU A 91 12.45 6.03 7.25
CA GLU A 91 13.42 5.84 6.19
C GLU A 91 13.54 4.37 5.76
N CYS A 92 13.56 4.17 4.46
CA CYS A 92 13.72 2.85 3.84
C CYS A 92 15.16 2.71 3.34
N ASP A 93 15.83 1.63 3.72
CA ASP A 93 17.24 1.39 3.35
C ASP A 93 17.44 1.21 1.84
N ASP A 94 16.51 0.56 1.16
CA ASP A 94 16.55 0.34 -0.28
C ASP A 94 15.20 0.63 -0.95
N PRO A 95 14.82 1.92 -1.06
CA PRO A 95 13.55 2.30 -1.67
C PRO A 95 13.48 1.97 -3.16
N GLN A 96 14.63 1.93 -3.85
CA GLN A 96 14.70 1.62 -5.28
C GLN A 96 14.31 0.15 -5.53
N ALA A 97 14.88 -0.81 -4.82
CA ALA A 97 14.55 -2.22 -4.97
C ALA A 97 13.08 -2.52 -4.61
N GLN A 98 12.54 -1.80 -3.60
CA GLN A 98 11.11 -1.90 -3.27
C GLN A 98 10.23 -1.38 -4.42
N LEU A 99 10.58 -0.24 -5.03
CA LEU A 99 9.88 0.31 -6.18
C LEU A 99 9.98 -0.62 -7.39
N GLU A 100 11.14 -1.22 -7.67
CA GLU A 100 11.31 -2.21 -8.73
C GLU A 100 10.38 -3.41 -8.54
N THR A 101 10.28 -3.91 -7.30
CA THR A 101 9.36 -4.99 -6.95
C THR A 101 7.90 -4.61 -7.24
N LEU A 102 7.47 -3.40 -6.86
CA LEU A 102 6.12 -2.92 -7.12
C LEU A 102 5.85 -2.72 -8.61
N VAL A 103 6.82 -2.19 -9.37
CA VAL A 103 6.68 -2.05 -10.82
C VAL A 103 6.61 -3.41 -11.51
N ARG A 104 7.38 -4.40 -11.04
CA ARG A 104 7.31 -5.77 -11.56
C ARG A 104 5.94 -6.39 -11.33
N LEU A 105 5.38 -6.25 -10.12
CA LEU A 105 4.01 -6.68 -9.84
C LEU A 105 2.98 -5.95 -10.70
N TYR A 106 3.14 -4.66 -10.90
CA TYR A 106 2.26 -3.88 -11.78
C TYR A 106 2.34 -4.37 -13.23
N ALA A 107 3.54 -4.57 -13.76
CA ALA A 107 3.77 -5.08 -15.10
C ALA A 107 3.17 -6.49 -15.30
N GLN A 108 3.29 -7.35 -14.29
CA GLN A 108 2.64 -8.66 -14.27
C GLN A 108 1.10 -8.50 -14.28
N GLY A 109 0.56 -7.61 -13.44
CA GLY A 109 -0.88 -7.36 -13.34
C GLY A 109 -1.51 -6.79 -14.62
N LEU A 110 -0.72 -6.16 -15.49
CA LEU A 110 -1.18 -5.74 -16.83
C LEU A 110 -1.34 -6.91 -17.81
N ARG A 111 -0.70 -8.05 -17.55
CA ARG A 111 -0.70 -9.25 -18.40
C ARG A 111 -1.66 -10.30 -17.91
N GLU A 112 -1.79 -10.43 -16.59
CA GLU A 112 -2.63 -11.45 -15.95
C GLU A 112 -3.20 -10.94 -14.61
N PRO A 113 -4.35 -11.45 -14.18
CA PRO A 113 -4.90 -11.14 -12.87
C PRO A 113 -3.99 -11.66 -11.75
N LEU A 114 -3.60 -10.76 -10.86
CA LEU A 114 -2.81 -11.11 -9.68
C LEU A 114 -3.69 -11.61 -8.54
N ALA A 115 -3.18 -12.59 -7.79
CA ALA A 115 -3.76 -13.02 -6.52
C ALA A 115 -3.34 -12.03 -5.39
N PHE A 116 -3.73 -10.77 -5.54
CA PHE A 116 -3.38 -9.70 -4.60
C PHE A 116 -4.61 -9.27 -3.80
N PHE A 117 -4.68 -9.74 -2.55
CA PHE A 117 -5.80 -9.55 -1.64
C PHE A 117 -5.34 -8.80 -0.40
N PRO A 118 -5.28 -7.46 -0.41
CA PRO A 118 -4.65 -6.67 0.66
C PRO A 118 -5.32 -6.84 2.02
N ARG A 119 -6.64 -7.02 2.08
CA ARG A 119 -7.33 -7.24 3.36
C ARG A 119 -7.05 -8.62 3.92
N ALA A 120 -7.12 -9.65 3.10
CA ALA A 120 -6.80 -11.02 3.51
C ALA A 120 -5.32 -11.14 3.89
N ALA A 121 -4.41 -10.55 3.12
CA ALA A 121 -2.98 -10.51 3.45
C ALA A 121 -2.69 -9.78 4.77
N TRP A 122 -3.40 -8.69 5.04
CA TRP A 122 -3.31 -7.96 6.31
C TRP A 122 -3.71 -8.82 7.50
N GLU A 123 -4.84 -9.53 7.39
CA GLU A 123 -5.32 -10.43 8.43
C GLU A 123 -4.39 -11.62 8.63
N TRP A 124 -3.78 -12.11 7.56
CA TRP A 124 -2.78 -13.18 7.64
C TRP A 124 -1.56 -12.74 8.46
N ILE A 125 -0.97 -11.60 8.11
CA ILE A 125 0.27 -11.12 8.73
C ILE A 125 0.05 -10.71 10.19
N ASN A 126 -1.09 -10.06 10.50
CA ASN A 126 -1.38 -9.54 11.84
C ASN A 126 -2.18 -10.50 12.72
N GLY A 127 -2.56 -11.65 12.22
CA GLY A 127 -3.43 -12.59 12.92
C GLY A 127 -2.71 -13.61 13.81
N ASP A 128 -1.39 -13.56 13.89
CA ASP A 128 -0.57 -14.55 14.58
C ASP A 128 -0.93 -15.99 14.15
N ARG A 129 -1.11 -16.89 15.12
CA ARG A 129 -1.52 -18.28 14.87
C ARG A 129 -2.90 -18.43 14.19
N GLN A 130 -3.74 -17.40 14.26
CA GLN A 130 -5.06 -17.36 13.62
C GLN A 130 -5.03 -16.64 12.26
N GLY A 131 -3.87 -16.16 11.82
CA GLY A 131 -3.70 -15.42 10.57
C GLY A 131 -4.34 -16.12 9.36
N PRO A 132 -4.06 -17.40 9.08
CA PRO A 132 -4.67 -18.11 7.96
C PRO A 132 -6.21 -18.15 8.03
N ALA A 133 -6.77 -18.45 9.20
CA ALA A 133 -8.23 -18.50 9.38
C ALA A 133 -8.88 -17.11 9.23
N LYS A 134 -8.23 -16.06 9.75
CA LYS A 134 -8.69 -14.66 9.60
C LYS A 134 -8.61 -14.19 8.16
N ALA A 135 -7.56 -14.54 7.43
CA ALA A 135 -7.43 -14.22 6.01
C ALA A 135 -8.54 -14.86 5.17
N ILE A 136 -8.81 -16.14 5.39
CA ILE A 136 -9.92 -16.85 4.74
C ILE A 136 -11.26 -16.17 5.06
N ALA A 137 -11.50 -15.82 6.33
CA ALA A 137 -12.72 -15.13 6.74
C ALA A 137 -12.84 -13.71 6.17
N ALA A 138 -11.73 -13.01 5.95
CA ALA A 138 -11.72 -11.71 5.29
C ALA A 138 -12.01 -11.80 3.79
N PHE A 139 -11.59 -12.88 3.14
CA PHE A 139 -11.77 -13.11 1.72
C PHE A 139 -13.12 -13.73 1.37
N ARG A 140 -13.55 -14.76 2.09
CA ARG A 140 -14.80 -15.49 1.80
C ARG A 140 -16.01 -14.84 2.45
N PRO A 141 -17.17 -14.81 1.74
CA PRO A 141 -18.41 -14.41 2.38
C PRO A 141 -18.82 -15.43 3.44
N GLY A 142 -19.33 -14.99 4.56
CA GLY A 142 -19.82 -15.87 5.62
C GLY A 142 -20.19 -15.12 6.89
N GLY A 143 -21.15 -15.63 7.63
CA GLY A 143 -21.64 -15.01 8.85
C GLY A 143 -22.16 -13.59 8.62
N PHE A 144 -21.62 -12.62 9.34
CA PHE A 144 -21.97 -11.19 9.25
C PHE A 144 -21.02 -10.41 8.34
N ASN A 145 -20.18 -11.06 7.53
CA ASN A 145 -19.22 -10.38 6.66
C ASN A 145 -19.81 -10.16 5.26
N ASP A 146 -20.68 -9.15 5.14
CA ASP A 146 -21.25 -8.72 3.85
C ASP A 146 -20.23 -8.03 2.93
N TYR A 147 -19.03 -7.72 3.43
CA TYR A 147 -17.95 -7.00 2.73
C TYR A 147 -16.69 -7.85 2.54
N ALA A 148 -16.86 -9.16 2.35
CA ALA A 148 -15.74 -10.06 2.07
C ALA A 148 -15.01 -9.62 0.81
N GLU A 149 -13.67 -9.61 0.85
CA GLU A 149 -12.84 -9.11 -0.26
C GLU A 149 -13.08 -9.85 -1.57
N GLY A 150 -13.29 -11.16 -1.52
CA GLY A 150 -13.62 -11.98 -2.69
C GLY A 150 -15.00 -11.71 -3.32
N GLN A 151 -15.87 -10.88 -2.68
CA GLN A 151 -17.13 -10.43 -3.27
C GLN A 151 -16.98 -9.22 -4.19
N ASP A 152 -15.83 -8.55 -4.17
CA ASP A 152 -15.56 -7.47 -5.10
C ASP A 152 -15.72 -7.94 -6.55
N ALA A 153 -16.39 -7.13 -7.38
CA ALA A 153 -16.70 -7.50 -8.75
C ALA A 153 -15.44 -7.73 -9.61
N GLY A 154 -14.37 -6.97 -9.33
CA GLY A 154 -13.08 -7.12 -9.99
C GLY A 154 -12.43 -8.46 -9.67
N TYR A 155 -12.40 -8.85 -8.39
CA TYR A 155 -11.86 -10.15 -7.99
C TYR A 155 -12.71 -11.32 -8.51
N ARG A 156 -14.02 -11.22 -8.47
CA ARG A 156 -14.91 -12.25 -9.03
C ARG A 156 -14.68 -12.44 -10.54
N LEU A 157 -14.43 -11.36 -11.27
CA LEU A 157 -14.10 -11.43 -12.69
C LEU A 157 -12.70 -12.01 -12.91
N ALA A 158 -11.72 -11.53 -12.19
CA ALA A 158 -10.31 -11.93 -12.30
C ALA A 158 -10.08 -13.40 -11.96
N LEU A 159 -10.83 -13.94 -10.97
CA LEU A 159 -10.73 -15.31 -10.50
C LEU A 159 -11.68 -16.28 -11.22
N ARG A 160 -12.47 -15.81 -12.17
CA ARG A 160 -13.44 -16.64 -12.89
C ARG A 160 -12.73 -17.80 -13.59
N GLY A 161 -13.15 -19.05 -13.25
CA GLY A 161 -12.56 -20.26 -13.81
C GLY A 161 -11.20 -20.66 -13.23
N ARG A 162 -10.69 -19.92 -12.23
CA ARG A 162 -9.49 -20.28 -11.48
C ARG A 162 -9.84 -21.05 -10.20
N PRO A 163 -8.91 -21.86 -9.65
CA PRO A 163 -9.10 -22.47 -8.33
C PRO A 163 -9.23 -21.38 -7.24
N ASP A 164 -9.87 -21.74 -6.14
CA ASP A 164 -9.96 -20.87 -4.97
C ASP A 164 -8.53 -20.56 -4.46
N PRO A 165 -8.14 -19.27 -4.36
CA PRO A 165 -6.79 -18.89 -3.92
C PRO A 165 -6.48 -19.30 -2.47
N PHE A 166 -7.51 -19.68 -1.68
CA PHE A 166 -7.38 -20.18 -0.33
C PHE A 166 -7.75 -21.67 -0.22
N ALA A 167 -7.72 -22.43 -1.31
CA ALA A 167 -7.77 -23.89 -1.24
C ALA A 167 -6.52 -24.43 -0.51
N PRO A 168 -6.64 -25.56 0.23
CA PRO A 168 -5.49 -26.13 0.98
C PRO A 168 -4.25 -26.31 0.12
N GLU A 169 -4.41 -26.70 -1.13
CA GLU A 169 -3.32 -26.92 -2.11
C GLU A 169 -2.64 -25.61 -2.56
N ALA A 170 -3.33 -24.48 -2.44
CA ALA A 170 -2.78 -23.15 -2.82
C ALA A 170 -2.08 -22.44 -1.66
N VAL A 171 -2.26 -22.93 -0.42
CA VAL A 171 -1.68 -22.31 0.80
C VAL A 171 -0.34 -22.95 1.16
N GLU A 172 -0.06 -24.15 0.62
CA GLU A 172 1.18 -24.91 0.88
C GLU A 172 2.27 -24.68 -0.22
N ALA A 173 1.95 -23.94 -1.29
CA ALA A 173 2.86 -23.64 -2.40
C ALA A 173 3.52 -22.26 -2.23
#